data_848f012ea98189bd1dd122b90dda4d43
#
_entry.id   848f012ea98189bd1dd122b90dda4d43
#
_cell.length_a   1.000
_cell.length_b   1.000
_cell.length_c   1.000
_cell.angle_alpha   90.00
_cell.angle_beta   90.00
_cell.angle_gamma   90.00
#
_symmetry.space_group_name_H-M   'P 1'
#
loop_
_entity.id
_entity.type
_entity.pdbx_description
1 polymer ?
#
loop_
_entity_poly.entity_id
_entity_poly.type
_entity_poly.pdbx_seq_one_letter_code
_entity_poly.pdbx_strand_id
1 'polypeptide(L)'
;LCRSYGARFIIDDRVRLLEACGADGVHLGRNDMPVDEARKILGPDAIIGGTANTIDDIVRLAAQGADYIGCGPFRFTTTKAKLSPVLGLEGYMDICSEMRRLGIRLPIVAIGGIEYGDIDDIMRCGVDGIALSGSILRAEDPAAETRRFLDALKKYDI
;
A
#
# COMPACT_ATOMS: atom_id res chain seq x y z
N LEU A 1 20.17 -5.94 -1.31
CA LEU A 1 19.69 -5.47 -2.62
C LEU A 1 18.90 -4.15 -2.46
N CYS A 2 17.76 -4.08 -1.74
CA CYS A 2 16.96 -2.85 -1.61
C CYS A 2 17.81 -1.65 -1.20
N ARG A 3 18.60 -1.79 -0.14
CA ARG A 3 19.46 -0.72 0.39
C ARG A 3 20.48 -0.20 -0.65
N SER A 4 21.06 -1.05 -1.50
CA SER A 4 22.01 -0.62 -2.54
C SER A 4 21.38 0.15 -3.68
N TYR A 5 20.04 0.14 -3.78
CA TYR A 5 19.26 0.92 -4.75
C TYR A 5 18.41 2.02 -4.10
N GLY A 6 18.60 2.30 -2.81
CA GLY A 6 17.83 3.33 -2.09
C GLY A 6 16.36 2.98 -1.88
N ALA A 7 15.96 1.72 -2.12
CA ALA A 7 14.58 1.25 -1.94
C ALA A 7 14.34 0.81 -0.49
N ARG A 8 13.16 1.13 0.05
CA ARG A 8 12.71 0.61 1.34
C ARG A 8 12.32 -0.86 1.22
N PHE A 9 12.78 -1.64 2.17
CA PHE A 9 12.42 -3.06 2.26
C PHE A 9 11.35 -3.25 3.33
N ILE A 10 10.11 -3.51 2.92
CA ILE A 10 8.98 -3.77 3.80
C ILE A 10 8.63 -5.26 3.69
N ILE A 11 8.53 -5.94 4.84
CA ILE A 11 8.09 -7.34 4.88
C ILE A 11 6.59 -7.42 5.21
N ASP A 12 5.92 -8.50 4.76
CA ASP A 12 4.51 -8.74 5.11
C ASP A 12 4.39 -9.53 6.41
N ASP A 13 3.41 -9.18 7.24
CA ASP A 13 2.84 -9.91 8.38
C ASP A 13 3.79 -10.25 9.54
N ARG A 14 5.06 -10.49 9.28
CA ARG A 14 6.01 -11.11 10.22
C ARG A 14 6.82 -10.12 11.04
N VAL A 15 6.16 -9.37 11.93
CA VAL A 15 6.76 -8.33 12.79
C VAL A 15 8.10 -8.76 13.41
N ARG A 16 8.16 -9.96 13.97
CA ARG A 16 9.37 -10.47 14.67
C ARG A 16 10.55 -10.79 13.75
N LEU A 17 10.36 -10.84 12.45
CA LEU A 17 11.43 -11.10 11.48
C LEU A 17 12.10 -9.83 10.99
N LEU A 18 11.59 -8.64 11.32
CA LEU A 18 12.07 -7.37 10.79
C LEU A 18 13.58 -7.20 11.01
N GLU A 19 14.05 -7.35 12.25
CA GLU A 19 15.48 -7.22 12.58
C GLU A 19 16.33 -8.29 11.87
N ALA A 20 15.89 -9.55 11.91
CA ALA A 20 16.61 -10.68 11.29
C ALA A 20 16.77 -10.52 9.77
N CYS A 21 15.77 -9.90 9.11
CA CYS A 21 15.79 -9.62 7.67
C CYS A 21 16.51 -8.30 7.34
N GLY A 22 16.75 -7.43 8.30
CA GLY A 22 17.24 -6.07 8.09
C GLY A 22 16.26 -5.23 7.27
N ALA A 23 14.95 -5.45 7.46
CA ALA A 23 13.90 -4.72 6.80
C ALA A 23 13.70 -3.33 7.42
N ASP A 24 13.22 -2.37 6.63
CA ASP A 24 12.93 -1.01 7.07
C ASP A 24 11.54 -0.91 7.74
N GLY A 25 10.67 -1.90 7.51
CA GLY A 25 9.32 -1.89 8.05
C GLY A 25 8.53 -3.17 7.78
N VAL A 26 7.27 -3.15 8.19
CA VAL A 26 6.31 -4.24 8.03
C VAL A 26 4.98 -3.72 7.51
N HIS A 27 4.31 -4.51 6.66
CA HIS A 27 2.92 -4.28 6.25
C HIS A 27 2.01 -5.31 6.89
N LEU A 28 0.93 -4.86 7.54
CA LEU A 28 0.03 -5.69 8.33
C LEU A 28 -1.36 -5.75 7.69
N GLY A 29 -1.84 -6.95 7.47
CA GLY A 29 -3.19 -7.21 7.03
C GLY A 29 -4.21 -7.10 8.17
N ARG A 30 -5.49 -7.17 7.83
CA ARG A 30 -6.61 -7.03 8.79
C ARG A 30 -6.58 -8.05 9.93
N ASN A 31 -6.05 -9.26 9.70
CA ASN A 31 -6.04 -10.36 10.66
C ASN A 31 -4.66 -10.58 11.30
N ASP A 32 -3.70 -9.72 10.99
CA ASP A 32 -2.36 -9.77 11.55
C ASP A 32 -2.29 -9.02 12.89
N MET A 33 -1.09 -8.89 13.43
CA MET A 33 -0.86 -8.12 14.66
C MET A 33 -1.37 -6.69 14.48
N PRO A 34 -2.10 -6.12 15.45
CA PRO A 34 -2.49 -4.72 15.42
C PRO A 34 -1.29 -3.78 15.30
N VAL A 35 -1.45 -2.67 14.55
CA VAL A 35 -0.37 -1.72 14.28
C VAL A 35 0.24 -1.14 15.57
N ASP A 36 -0.58 -0.81 16.56
CA ASP A 36 -0.12 -0.27 17.84
C ASP A 36 0.66 -1.30 18.69
N GLU A 37 0.36 -2.58 18.55
CA GLU A 37 1.15 -3.66 19.17
C GLU A 37 2.48 -3.83 18.44
N ALA A 38 2.48 -3.84 17.10
CA ALA A 38 3.69 -3.88 16.30
C ALA A 38 4.61 -2.69 16.60
N ARG A 39 4.05 -1.48 16.74
CA ARG A 39 4.77 -0.26 17.12
C ARG A 39 5.49 -0.39 18.47
N LYS A 40 4.85 -1.01 19.47
CA LYS A 40 5.48 -1.28 20.77
C LYS A 40 6.69 -2.21 20.68
N ILE A 41 6.66 -3.16 19.75
CA ILE A 41 7.75 -4.13 19.53
C ILE A 41 8.88 -3.50 18.72
N LEU A 42 8.55 -2.78 17.63
CA LEU A 42 9.52 -2.31 16.65
C LEU A 42 10.09 -0.92 16.94
N GLY A 43 9.47 -0.18 17.85
CA GLY A 43 9.89 1.19 18.18
C GLY A 43 9.38 2.24 17.16
N PRO A 44 9.78 3.52 17.35
CA PRO A 44 9.26 4.64 16.59
C PRO A 44 9.79 4.73 15.14
N ASP A 45 10.95 4.14 14.87
CA ASP A 45 11.67 4.35 13.60
C ASP A 45 11.25 3.34 12.50
N ALA A 46 10.59 2.24 12.86
CA ALA A 46 10.13 1.25 11.90
C ALA A 46 8.93 1.76 11.10
N ILE A 47 8.92 1.52 9.79
CA ILE A 47 7.78 1.84 8.94
C ILE A 47 6.71 0.76 9.11
N ILE A 48 5.50 1.14 9.51
CA ILE A 48 4.39 0.19 9.69
C ILE A 48 3.21 0.60 8.80
N GLY A 49 2.96 -0.19 7.76
CA GLY A 49 1.78 -0.04 6.92
C GLY A 49 0.61 -0.90 7.39
N GLY A 50 -0.60 -0.49 7.07
CA GLY A 50 -1.80 -1.28 7.35
C GLY A 50 -2.72 -1.42 6.15
N THR A 51 -3.35 -2.59 6.01
CA THR A 51 -4.35 -2.85 4.96
C THR A 51 -5.71 -2.27 5.33
N ALA A 52 -6.30 -1.50 4.43
CA ALA A 52 -7.66 -0.97 4.53
C ALA A 52 -8.51 -1.29 3.28
N ASN A 53 -9.83 -1.36 3.48
CA ASN A 53 -10.82 -1.45 2.40
C ASN A 53 -11.97 -0.46 2.64
N THR A 54 -12.08 0.10 3.83
CA THR A 54 -13.12 1.06 4.24
C THR A 54 -12.49 2.26 4.95
N ILE A 55 -13.23 3.36 5.04
CA ILE A 55 -12.81 4.52 5.82
C ILE A 55 -12.65 4.18 7.31
N ASP A 56 -13.49 3.30 7.86
CA ASP A 56 -13.38 2.86 9.25
C ASP A 56 -12.06 2.12 9.52
N ASP A 57 -11.60 1.30 8.56
CA ASP A 57 -10.27 0.69 8.63
C ASP A 57 -9.18 1.76 8.71
N ILE A 58 -9.28 2.80 7.89
CA ILE A 58 -8.30 3.89 7.84
C ILE A 58 -8.29 4.69 9.14
N VAL A 59 -9.46 5.04 9.66
CA VAL A 59 -9.59 5.73 10.96
C VAL A 59 -8.94 4.92 12.08
N ARG A 60 -9.21 3.62 12.11
CA ARG A 60 -8.60 2.71 13.09
C ARG A 60 -7.09 2.65 12.94
N LEU A 61 -6.57 2.48 11.72
CA LEU A 61 -5.13 2.40 11.46
C LEU A 61 -4.41 3.71 11.79
N ALA A 62 -5.03 4.85 11.47
CA ALA A 62 -4.52 6.16 11.87
C ALA A 62 -4.42 6.32 13.39
N ALA A 63 -5.46 5.90 14.12
CA ALA A 63 -5.46 5.92 15.58
C ALA A 63 -4.42 4.98 16.20
N GLN A 64 -4.10 3.87 15.53
CA GLN A 64 -3.07 2.92 15.94
C GLN A 64 -1.63 3.35 15.59
N GLY A 65 -1.45 4.44 14.82
CA GLY A 65 -0.15 4.97 14.44
C GLY A 65 0.49 4.27 13.24
N ALA A 66 -0.30 3.89 12.23
CA ALA A 66 0.22 3.47 10.94
C ALA A 66 0.95 4.63 10.24
N ASP A 67 1.98 4.30 9.46
CA ASP A 67 2.74 5.28 8.67
C ASP A 67 2.18 5.43 7.25
N TYR A 68 1.50 4.41 6.72
CA TYR A 68 0.81 4.45 5.43
C TYR A 68 -0.30 3.39 5.35
N ILE A 69 -1.15 3.54 4.37
CA ILE A 69 -2.31 2.67 4.12
C ILE A 69 -2.13 1.96 2.78
N GLY A 70 -2.20 0.63 2.77
CA GLY A 70 -2.42 -0.16 1.56
C GLY A 70 -3.91 -0.36 1.35
N CYS A 71 -4.51 0.37 0.41
CA CYS A 71 -5.95 0.41 0.20
C CYS A 71 -6.36 -0.40 -1.04
N GLY A 72 -7.29 -1.35 -0.88
CA GLY A 72 -7.73 -2.19 -1.98
C GLY A 72 -8.63 -3.35 -1.58
N PRO A 73 -8.98 -4.22 -2.57
CA PRO A 73 -8.44 -4.27 -3.92
C PRO A 73 -9.12 -3.26 -4.87
N PHE A 74 -8.35 -2.73 -5.83
CA PHE A 74 -8.89 -1.90 -6.90
C PHE A 74 -9.82 -2.71 -7.82
N ARG A 75 -9.35 -3.91 -8.22
CA ARG A 75 -10.05 -4.85 -9.10
C ARG A 75 -9.95 -6.25 -8.52
N PHE A 76 -10.82 -7.16 -8.95
CA PHE A 76 -10.71 -8.57 -8.59
C PHE A 76 -9.30 -9.10 -8.92
N THR A 77 -8.73 -9.85 -7.99
CA THR A 77 -7.41 -10.48 -8.14
C THR A 77 -7.39 -11.84 -7.45
N THR A 78 -6.65 -12.78 -8.01
CA THR A 78 -6.46 -14.12 -7.44
C THR A 78 -5.27 -14.22 -6.49
N THR A 79 -4.56 -13.11 -6.25
CA THR A 79 -3.35 -13.09 -5.42
C THR A 79 -3.64 -13.35 -3.94
N LYS A 80 -4.84 -13.00 -3.45
CA LYS A 80 -5.27 -13.29 -2.06
C LYS A 80 -6.46 -14.24 -2.06
N ALA A 81 -6.45 -15.22 -1.14
CA ALA A 81 -7.51 -16.25 -1.02
C ALA A 81 -8.87 -15.70 -0.54
N LYS A 82 -8.86 -14.60 0.23
CA LYS A 82 -10.07 -13.89 0.67
C LYS A 82 -9.94 -12.43 0.27
N LEU A 83 -10.76 -12.00 -0.68
CA LEU A 83 -10.82 -10.61 -1.13
C LEU A 83 -11.88 -9.84 -0.34
N SER A 84 -11.51 -8.62 0.06
CA SER A 84 -12.46 -7.58 0.46
C SER A 84 -13.26 -7.12 -0.78
N PRO A 85 -14.38 -6.41 -0.61
CA PRO A 85 -15.10 -5.83 -1.73
C PRO A 85 -14.20 -5.00 -2.65
N VAL A 86 -14.41 -5.12 -3.96
CA VAL A 86 -13.67 -4.34 -4.96
C VAL A 86 -14.05 -2.87 -4.81
N LEU A 87 -13.04 -1.98 -4.76
CA LEU A 87 -13.25 -0.54 -4.60
C LEU A 87 -13.54 0.18 -5.94
N GLY A 88 -12.81 -0.16 -6.99
CA GLY A 88 -12.86 0.61 -8.24
C GLY A 88 -12.46 2.07 -8.04
N LEU A 89 -12.70 2.91 -9.04
CA LEU A 89 -12.40 4.34 -8.96
C LEU A 89 -13.31 5.08 -7.98
N GLU A 90 -14.60 4.75 -7.96
CA GLU A 90 -15.59 5.38 -7.08
C GLU A 90 -15.20 5.17 -5.59
N GLY A 91 -14.84 3.93 -5.22
CA GLY A 91 -14.41 3.64 -3.85
C GLY A 91 -13.17 4.42 -3.42
N TYR A 92 -12.19 4.63 -4.32
CA TYR A 92 -11.04 5.48 -4.00
C TYR A 92 -11.41 6.96 -3.90
N MET A 93 -12.26 7.48 -4.78
CA MET A 93 -12.73 8.87 -4.69
C MET A 93 -13.44 9.14 -3.36
N ASP A 94 -14.32 8.23 -2.95
CA ASP A 94 -15.06 8.33 -1.69
C ASP A 94 -14.13 8.28 -0.48
N ILE A 95 -13.22 7.30 -0.44
CA ILE A 95 -12.24 7.15 0.64
C ILE A 95 -11.33 8.38 0.75
N CYS A 96 -10.72 8.83 -0.36
CA CYS A 96 -9.83 9.99 -0.35
C CYS A 96 -10.57 11.29 0.02
N SER A 97 -11.83 11.44 -0.41
CA SER A 97 -12.68 12.57 -0.01
C SER A 97 -12.96 12.56 1.49
N GLU A 98 -13.29 11.40 2.04
CA GLU A 98 -13.61 11.26 3.44
C GLU A 98 -12.36 11.39 4.34
N MET A 99 -11.21 10.88 3.91
CA MET A 99 -9.92 11.13 4.60
C MET A 99 -9.64 12.63 4.71
N ARG A 100 -9.83 13.40 3.60
CA ARG A 100 -9.69 14.85 3.63
C ARG A 100 -10.65 15.53 4.60
N ARG A 101 -11.92 15.10 4.60
CA ARG A 101 -12.95 15.63 5.52
C ARG A 101 -12.60 15.39 6.99
N LEU A 102 -12.02 14.23 7.29
CA LEU A 102 -11.60 13.83 8.64
C LEU A 102 -10.22 14.37 9.04
N GLY A 103 -9.51 15.04 8.12
CA GLY A 103 -8.16 15.56 8.37
C GLY A 103 -7.08 14.49 8.49
N ILE A 104 -7.34 13.27 7.98
CA ILE A 104 -6.37 12.17 7.96
C ILE A 104 -5.39 12.40 6.81
N ARG A 105 -4.09 12.46 7.13
CA ARG A 105 -3.01 12.76 6.17
C ARG A 105 -2.05 11.59 5.96
N LEU A 106 -2.46 10.37 6.26
CA LEU A 106 -1.65 9.20 5.98
C LEU A 106 -1.54 8.97 4.48
N PRO A 107 -0.33 8.68 3.97
CA PRO A 107 -0.17 8.24 2.59
C PRO A 107 -1.05 7.03 2.29
N ILE A 108 -1.77 7.07 1.18
CA ILE A 108 -2.62 5.98 0.70
C ILE A 108 -2.07 5.41 -0.60
N VAL A 109 -1.83 4.10 -0.60
CA VAL A 109 -1.29 3.35 -1.73
C VAL A 109 -2.37 2.42 -2.26
N ALA A 110 -2.79 2.62 -3.51
CA ALA A 110 -3.77 1.76 -4.17
C ALA A 110 -3.14 0.40 -4.52
N ILE A 111 -3.87 -0.69 -4.28
CA ILE A 111 -3.38 -2.05 -4.52
C ILE A 111 -4.49 -2.97 -5.07
N GLY A 112 -4.09 -4.02 -5.79
CA GLY A 112 -4.95 -5.14 -6.16
C GLY A 112 -5.52 -5.05 -7.57
N GLY A 113 -4.91 -5.81 -8.50
CA GLY A 113 -5.36 -5.94 -9.88
C GLY A 113 -5.15 -4.69 -10.74
N ILE A 114 -4.20 -3.84 -10.38
CA ILE A 114 -3.88 -2.60 -11.11
C ILE A 114 -3.06 -2.94 -12.35
N GLU A 115 -3.44 -2.37 -13.48
CA GLU A 115 -2.77 -2.46 -14.77
C GLU A 115 -2.26 -1.09 -15.21
N TYR A 116 -1.40 -1.06 -16.22
CA TYR A 116 -0.77 0.19 -16.69
C TYR A 116 -1.79 1.27 -17.11
N GLY A 117 -2.87 0.86 -17.76
CA GLY A 117 -3.92 1.79 -18.20
C GLY A 117 -4.74 2.42 -17.08
N ASP A 118 -4.65 1.91 -15.86
CA ASP A 118 -5.42 2.40 -14.71
C ASP A 118 -4.73 3.55 -13.97
N ILE A 119 -3.41 3.75 -14.22
CA ILE A 119 -2.56 4.66 -13.41
C ILE A 119 -3.18 6.05 -13.31
N ASP A 120 -3.51 6.66 -14.45
CA ASP A 120 -3.97 8.04 -14.49
C ASP A 120 -5.28 8.25 -13.74
N ASP A 121 -6.20 7.34 -13.90
CA ASP A 121 -7.51 7.44 -13.26
C ASP A 121 -7.42 7.18 -11.75
N ILE A 122 -6.60 6.20 -11.33
CA ILE A 122 -6.35 5.92 -9.92
C ILE A 122 -5.65 7.11 -9.23
N MET A 123 -4.61 7.67 -9.86
CA MET A 123 -3.90 8.82 -9.28
C MET A 123 -4.79 10.07 -9.16
N ARG A 124 -5.69 10.30 -10.13
CA ARG A 124 -6.68 11.39 -10.06
C ARG A 124 -7.69 11.24 -8.93
N CYS A 125 -7.89 10.03 -8.39
CA CYS A 125 -8.74 9.83 -7.19
C CYS A 125 -8.12 10.46 -5.93
N GLY A 126 -6.81 10.76 -5.94
CA GLY A 126 -6.10 11.41 -4.85
C GLY A 126 -5.36 10.43 -3.94
N VAL A 127 -4.99 9.25 -4.45
CA VAL A 127 -4.04 8.36 -3.78
C VAL A 127 -2.61 8.87 -3.97
N ASP A 128 -1.70 8.48 -3.06
CA ASP A 128 -0.30 8.93 -3.07
C ASP A 128 0.63 7.97 -3.83
N GLY A 129 0.13 6.80 -4.21
CA GLY A 129 0.92 5.83 -4.97
C GLY A 129 0.16 4.55 -5.28
N ILE A 130 0.85 3.63 -5.97
CA ILE A 130 0.30 2.31 -6.34
C ILE A 130 1.24 1.18 -5.91
N ALA A 131 0.67 0.03 -5.56
CA ALA A 131 1.41 -1.20 -5.29
C ALA A 131 1.06 -2.27 -6.33
N LEU A 132 2.08 -2.82 -6.95
CA LEU A 132 2.00 -3.75 -8.07
C LEU A 132 2.66 -5.08 -7.72
N SER A 133 2.08 -6.18 -8.20
CA SER A 133 2.68 -7.51 -8.13
C SER A 133 2.54 -8.21 -9.47
N GLY A 134 1.35 -8.71 -9.77
CA GLY A 134 1.11 -9.52 -10.95
C GLY A 134 1.41 -8.82 -12.29
N SER A 135 1.17 -7.52 -12.40
CA SER A 135 1.45 -6.74 -13.60
C SER A 135 2.94 -6.69 -13.92
N ILE A 136 3.80 -6.68 -12.88
CA ILE A 136 5.26 -6.70 -13.03
C ILE A 136 5.75 -8.15 -13.21
N LEU A 137 5.37 -9.04 -12.28
CA LEU A 137 5.96 -10.39 -12.20
C LEU A 137 5.58 -11.29 -13.38
N ARG A 138 4.46 -11.03 -14.06
CA ARG A 138 4.01 -11.78 -15.24
C ARG A 138 4.39 -11.14 -16.56
N ALA A 139 5.04 -9.97 -16.53
CA ALA A 139 5.53 -9.33 -17.74
C ALA A 139 6.67 -10.15 -18.37
N GLU A 140 6.78 -10.12 -19.68
CA GLU A 140 7.88 -10.77 -20.42
C GLU A 140 9.25 -10.18 -20.00
N ASP A 141 9.33 -8.86 -19.81
CA ASP A 141 10.47 -8.16 -19.22
C ASP A 141 10.00 -7.36 -17.98
N PRO A 142 10.09 -7.92 -16.75
CA PRO A 142 9.69 -7.24 -15.53
C PRO A 142 10.45 -5.93 -15.29
N ALA A 143 11.70 -5.82 -15.72
CA ALA A 143 12.50 -4.62 -15.54
C ALA A 143 12.03 -3.48 -16.47
N ALA A 144 11.73 -3.80 -17.72
CA ALA A 144 11.17 -2.84 -18.66
C ALA A 144 9.79 -2.39 -18.23
N GLU A 145 8.94 -3.31 -17.78
CA GLU A 145 7.60 -2.99 -17.31
C GLU A 145 7.65 -2.12 -16.04
N THR A 146 8.54 -2.42 -15.09
CA THR A 146 8.75 -1.57 -13.90
C THR A 146 9.13 -0.14 -14.30
N ARG A 147 10.09 0.02 -15.23
CA ARG A 147 10.47 1.36 -15.75
C ARG A 147 9.28 2.10 -16.36
N ARG A 148 8.47 1.39 -17.14
CA ARG A 148 7.27 1.94 -17.78
C ARG A 148 6.27 2.50 -16.76
N PHE A 149 6.02 1.76 -15.66
CA PHE A 149 5.17 2.23 -14.57
C PHE A 149 5.78 3.44 -13.84
N LEU A 150 7.08 3.39 -13.52
CA LEU A 150 7.78 4.51 -12.88
C LEU A 150 7.74 5.78 -13.74
N ASP A 151 7.96 5.67 -15.05
CA ASP A 151 7.90 6.82 -15.96
C ASP A 151 6.49 7.43 -16.02
N ALA A 152 5.45 6.62 -15.97
CA ALA A 152 4.07 7.12 -15.92
C ALA A 152 3.74 7.83 -14.59
N LEU A 153 4.38 7.42 -13.49
CA LEU A 153 4.15 8.01 -12.16
C LEU A 153 4.91 9.32 -11.94
N LYS A 154 6.02 9.58 -12.65
CA LYS A 154 6.84 10.80 -12.50
C LYS A 154 6.05 12.12 -12.59
N LYS A 155 4.98 12.15 -13.39
CA LYS A 155 4.13 13.36 -13.54
C LYS A 155 3.28 13.68 -12.31
N TYR A 156 3.26 12.81 -11.30
CA TYR A 156 2.50 12.98 -10.05
C TYR A 156 3.40 13.36 -8.87
N ASP A 157 4.68 13.69 -9.12
CA ASP A 157 5.67 14.06 -8.09
C ASP A 157 5.84 13.03 -6.97
N ILE A 158 5.83 11.71 -7.35
CA ILE A 158 5.98 10.58 -6.44
C ILE A 158 7.38 9.99 -6.57
#